data_1223a29b2e41106dde39bf250824e586
#
_entry.id   1223a29b2e41106dde39bf250824e586
#
_cell.length_a   1.000
_cell.length_b   1.000
_cell.length_c   1.000
_cell.angle_alpha   90.00
_cell.angle_beta   90.00
_cell.angle_gamma   90.00
#
_symmetry.space_group_name_H-M   'P 1'
#
loop_
_entity.id
_entity.type
_entity.pdbx_description
1 polymer ?
#
loop_
_entity_poly.entity_id
_entity_poly.type
_entity_poly.pdbx_seq_one_letter_code
_entity_poly.pdbx_strand_id
1 'polypeptide(L)'
;MSEKKTKNSVSFEALSSLNAPVSFWKGIPFGLQHVMAMFVANLAPIFIVASAAKMTPVQSATIIQAGLLVAGLGTCLQLYGAWLIGSRLPMVTGISFTYVAAAVAICADKGYGAVVGAVMVGGLLELVLGLTAKYWRRFVPPIVSAIVVTSIGFSLLNVGATSFGGGSGAKDFGSWQNLTLGLISLVACLAFQLLMKGTAKQLSVLFGLVVGYVAAICMGKVDFSGFQNLAIVSVPQFMPFKPEFDWGSIISIGLLYVVSSVEVLGDTAALTKVGLNRTPTERETAGAIAGDGLISTVSGLFGCLPLTSFAQNIGLVAMTKVVNRKVILSGGLILVLASFVPAIAEVFNSLPQAVLGGCTIMMFGNIILSGFQMIAEAGFTQRNITIAALSLTIGIGFTQVSDIFTQFPALFQQIFASNCIAVSFVVAVILNAVLPGEGHFLSAPKEAPAADAE
;
A
#
# COMPACT_ATOMS: atom_id res chain seq x y z
N MET A 1 -41.21 24.34 -20.32
CA MET A 1 -41.16 23.07 -19.55
C MET A 1 -40.08 23.20 -18.50
N SER A 2 -40.47 23.34 -17.24
CA SER A 2 -39.59 23.58 -16.10
C SER A 2 -38.83 22.30 -15.76
N GLU A 3 -37.49 22.33 -15.88
CA GLU A 3 -36.63 21.30 -15.34
C GLU A 3 -36.82 21.21 -13.81
N LYS A 4 -37.47 20.16 -13.36
CA LYS A 4 -37.43 19.73 -11.98
C LYS A 4 -35.99 19.29 -11.70
N LYS A 5 -35.14 20.24 -11.26
CA LYS A 5 -33.87 19.89 -10.58
C LYS A 5 -34.23 18.97 -9.42
N THR A 6 -33.86 17.69 -9.55
CA THR A 6 -33.96 16.71 -8.47
C THR A 6 -33.12 17.20 -7.30
N LYS A 7 -33.77 17.68 -6.25
CA LYS A 7 -33.22 18.27 -5.01
C LYS A 7 -32.26 17.35 -4.23
N ASN A 8 -31.91 16.16 -4.78
CA ASN A 8 -31.19 15.11 -4.03
C ASN A 8 -29.80 14.74 -4.59
N SER A 9 -29.36 15.27 -5.73
CA SER A 9 -28.00 14.96 -6.25
C SER A 9 -26.98 15.98 -5.72
N VAL A 10 -25.82 15.49 -5.27
CA VAL A 10 -24.65 16.36 -5.00
C VAL A 10 -24.14 16.84 -6.34
N SER A 11 -23.87 18.14 -6.52
CA SER A 11 -23.34 18.64 -7.77
C SER A 11 -21.92 18.10 -8.00
N PHE A 12 -21.59 17.76 -9.25
CA PHE A 12 -20.25 17.31 -9.63
C PHE A 12 -19.18 18.33 -9.24
N GLU A 13 -19.47 19.64 -9.38
CA GLU A 13 -18.58 20.72 -8.97
C GLU A 13 -18.24 20.68 -7.47
N ALA A 14 -19.23 20.33 -6.62
CA ALA A 14 -18.97 20.20 -5.18
C ALA A 14 -18.13 18.98 -4.85
N LEU A 15 -18.28 17.86 -5.59
CA LEU A 15 -17.46 16.67 -5.42
C LEU A 15 -16.02 16.86 -5.92
N SER A 16 -15.83 17.65 -6.97
CA SER A 16 -14.53 17.95 -7.57
C SER A 16 -13.78 19.11 -6.91
N SER A 17 -14.33 19.71 -5.87
CA SER A 17 -13.70 20.76 -5.07
C SER A 17 -13.33 20.24 -3.69
N LEU A 18 -12.10 20.55 -3.20
CA LEU A 18 -11.58 20.07 -1.92
C LEU A 18 -12.47 20.46 -0.72
N ASN A 19 -12.98 21.68 -0.70
CA ASN A 19 -13.62 22.27 0.47
C ASN A 19 -15.07 22.72 0.24
N ALA A 20 -15.66 22.40 -0.93
CA ALA A 20 -17.05 22.77 -1.19
C ALA A 20 -18.00 22.16 -0.13
N PRO A 21 -19.08 22.82 0.23
CA PRO A 21 -20.05 22.33 1.19
C PRO A 21 -20.79 21.11 0.63
N VAL A 22 -20.42 19.93 1.07
CA VAL A 22 -21.13 18.68 0.78
C VAL A 22 -21.74 18.16 2.07
N SER A 23 -23.01 17.72 1.99
CA SER A 23 -23.65 17.04 3.11
C SER A 23 -22.94 15.72 3.38
N PHE A 24 -22.55 15.48 4.64
CA PHE A 24 -21.86 14.25 5.06
C PHE A 24 -22.60 12.98 4.60
N TRP A 25 -23.91 12.92 4.83
CA TRP A 25 -24.75 11.77 4.47
C TRP A 25 -24.76 11.48 2.96
N LYS A 26 -24.73 12.54 2.13
CA LYS A 26 -24.66 12.40 0.68
C LYS A 26 -23.26 12.02 0.20
N GLY A 27 -22.23 12.21 1.02
CA GLY A 27 -20.85 11.79 0.77
C GLY A 27 -20.61 10.31 1.02
N ILE A 28 -21.38 9.68 1.91
CA ILE A 28 -21.17 8.28 2.34
C ILE A 28 -21.05 7.28 1.16
N PRO A 29 -21.92 7.28 0.15
CA PRO A 29 -21.78 6.32 -0.95
C PRO A 29 -20.45 6.43 -1.70
N PHE A 30 -19.94 7.64 -1.88
CA PHE A 30 -18.64 7.88 -2.52
C PHE A 30 -17.48 7.51 -1.60
N GLY A 31 -17.56 7.85 -0.30
CA GLY A 31 -16.58 7.40 0.70
C GLY A 31 -16.52 5.87 0.80
N LEU A 32 -17.67 5.21 0.76
CA LEU A 32 -17.75 3.75 0.72
C LEU A 32 -17.08 3.17 -0.52
N GLN A 33 -17.18 3.81 -1.69
CA GLN A 33 -16.47 3.39 -2.90
C GLN A 33 -14.95 3.39 -2.68
N HIS A 34 -14.40 4.42 -2.00
CA HIS A 34 -12.99 4.48 -1.67
C HIS A 34 -12.58 3.35 -0.71
N VAL A 35 -13.41 3.06 0.30
CA VAL A 35 -13.17 1.93 1.21
C VAL A 35 -13.18 0.61 0.45
N MET A 36 -14.20 0.36 -0.36
CA MET A 36 -14.33 -0.90 -1.11
C MET A 36 -13.18 -1.12 -2.10
N ALA A 37 -12.69 -0.05 -2.74
CA ALA A 37 -11.58 -0.12 -3.69
C ALA A 37 -10.26 -0.54 -3.04
N MET A 38 -10.02 -0.12 -1.79
CA MET A 38 -8.80 -0.45 -1.04
C MET A 38 -8.94 -1.65 -0.10
N PHE A 39 -10.15 -2.12 0.17
CA PHE A 39 -10.45 -3.02 1.28
C PHE A 39 -9.60 -4.30 1.26
N VAL A 40 -9.60 -5.01 0.13
CA VAL A 40 -8.80 -6.22 -0.04
C VAL A 40 -7.30 -5.89 0.00
N ALA A 41 -6.89 -4.81 -0.66
CA ALA A 41 -5.50 -4.38 -0.68
C ALA A 41 -4.96 -3.99 0.70
N ASN A 42 -5.80 -3.40 1.55
CA ASN A 42 -5.44 -3.04 2.92
C ASN A 42 -5.26 -4.27 3.82
N LEU A 43 -6.04 -5.33 3.61
CA LEU A 43 -6.03 -6.50 4.49
C LEU A 43 -5.09 -7.61 4.00
N ALA A 44 -4.83 -7.72 2.70
CA ALA A 44 -3.97 -8.75 2.14
C ALA A 44 -2.55 -8.78 2.74
N PRO A 45 -1.83 -7.65 2.92
CA PRO A 45 -0.52 -7.64 3.59
C PRO A 45 -0.57 -8.23 5.00
N ILE A 46 -1.61 -7.90 5.77
CA ILE A 46 -1.81 -8.40 7.13
C ILE A 46 -1.94 -9.93 7.11
N PHE A 47 -2.78 -10.45 6.22
CA PHE A 47 -2.98 -11.88 6.06
C PHE A 47 -1.72 -12.65 5.71
N ILE A 48 -0.96 -12.13 4.77
CA ILE A 48 0.28 -12.74 4.30
C ILE A 48 1.28 -12.85 5.47
N VAL A 49 1.45 -11.75 6.21
CA VAL A 49 2.40 -11.72 7.34
C VAL A 49 1.87 -12.55 8.52
N ALA A 50 0.57 -12.52 8.82
CA ALA A 50 -0.04 -13.33 9.87
C ALA A 50 0.15 -14.83 9.59
N SER A 51 -0.04 -15.25 8.33
CA SER A 51 0.19 -16.63 7.90
C SER A 51 1.65 -17.03 8.04
N ALA A 52 2.59 -16.18 7.61
CA ALA A 52 4.02 -16.42 7.74
C ALA A 52 4.47 -16.48 9.20
N ALA A 53 3.91 -15.64 10.06
CA ALA A 53 4.14 -15.63 11.51
C ALA A 53 3.41 -16.77 12.25
N LYS A 54 2.64 -17.61 11.54
CA LYS A 54 1.82 -18.71 12.11
C LYS A 54 0.92 -18.24 13.25
N MET A 55 0.28 -17.09 13.08
CA MET A 55 -0.59 -16.49 14.09
C MET A 55 -1.85 -17.33 14.32
N THR A 56 -2.31 -17.32 15.54
CA THR A 56 -3.63 -17.88 15.88
C THR A 56 -4.75 -17.04 15.25
N PRO A 57 -5.96 -17.58 15.02
CA PRO A 57 -7.09 -16.81 14.50
C PRO A 57 -7.39 -15.55 15.31
N VAL A 58 -7.23 -15.60 16.64
CA VAL A 58 -7.43 -14.46 17.54
C VAL A 58 -6.38 -13.37 17.27
N GLN A 59 -5.12 -13.75 17.15
CA GLN A 59 -4.04 -12.81 16.84
C GLN A 59 -4.24 -12.17 15.46
N SER A 60 -4.62 -12.96 14.45
CA SER A 60 -4.93 -12.46 13.10
C SER A 60 -6.10 -11.49 13.14
N ALA A 61 -7.18 -11.79 13.85
CA ALA A 61 -8.31 -10.89 14.01
C ALA A 61 -7.89 -9.55 14.67
N THR A 62 -7.01 -9.61 15.68
CA THR A 62 -6.50 -8.42 16.38
C THR A 62 -5.76 -7.48 15.42
N ILE A 63 -4.86 -8.00 14.60
CA ILE A 63 -4.11 -7.16 13.65
C ILE A 63 -4.96 -6.67 12.47
N ILE A 64 -5.99 -7.43 12.06
CA ILE A 64 -6.95 -6.99 11.05
C ILE A 64 -7.77 -5.79 11.57
N GLN A 65 -8.27 -5.88 12.80
CA GLN A 65 -8.98 -4.76 13.44
C GLN A 65 -8.07 -3.54 13.58
N ALA A 66 -6.83 -3.73 14.03
CA ALA A 66 -5.82 -2.68 14.09
C ALA A 66 -5.57 -2.05 12.71
N GLY A 67 -5.42 -2.85 11.66
CA GLY A 67 -5.20 -2.37 10.29
C GLY A 67 -6.34 -1.51 9.75
N LEU A 68 -7.60 -1.87 10.05
CA LEU A 68 -8.77 -1.06 9.71
C LEU A 68 -8.78 0.26 10.48
N LEU A 69 -8.49 0.22 11.80
CA LEU A 69 -8.43 1.40 12.65
C LEU A 69 -7.40 2.41 12.14
N VAL A 70 -6.16 1.95 11.96
CA VAL A 70 -5.04 2.83 11.58
C VAL A 70 -5.18 3.35 10.15
N ALA A 71 -5.75 2.57 9.22
CA ALA A 71 -6.07 3.04 7.87
C ALA A 71 -7.10 4.17 7.89
N GLY A 72 -8.14 4.04 8.71
CA GLY A 72 -9.15 5.08 8.89
C GLY A 72 -8.58 6.34 9.55
N LEU A 73 -7.81 6.19 10.64
CA LEU A 73 -7.15 7.31 11.34
C LEU A 73 -6.11 8.00 10.44
N GLY A 74 -5.31 7.23 9.69
CA GLY A 74 -4.34 7.75 8.74
C GLY A 74 -4.99 8.57 7.64
N THR A 75 -6.10 8.06 7.07
CA THR A 75 -6.90 8.81 6.09
C THR A 75 -7.40 10.13 6.67
N CYS A 76 -7.93 10.13 7.90
CA CYS A 76 -8.37 11.36 8.57
C CYS A 76 -7.20 12.34 8.81
N LEU A 77 -6.03 11.82 9.21
CA LEU A 77 -4.81 12.60 9.39
C LEU A 77 -4.34 13.23 8.07
N GLN A 78 -4.34 12.48 6.98
CA GLN A 78 -3.95 13.01 5.68
C GLN A 78 -4.92 14.08 5.17
N LEU A 79 -6.22 13.95 5.43
CA LEU A 79 -7.24 14.90 4.97
C LEU A 79 -7.14 16.27 5.62
N TYR A 80 -6.92 16.31 6.93
CA TYR A 80 -6.98 17.58 7.69
C TYR A 80 -5.61 18.03 8.18
N GLY A 81 -4.74 17.10 8.51
CA GLY A 81 -3.38 17.34 8.99
C GLY A 81 -3.34 18.15 10.28
N ALA A 82 -2.30 17.92 11.06
CA ALA A 82 -2.02 18.71 12.24
C ALA A 82 -0.64 19.35 12.09
N TRP A 83 -0.54 20.67 12.17
CA TRP A 83 0.70 21.41 11.98
C TRP A 83 1.39 21.08 10.65
N LEU A 84 2.56 20.42 10.65
CA LEU A 84 3.30 19.98 9.45
C LEU A 84 3.00 18.52 9.06
N ILE A 85 2.21 17.79 9.83
CA ILE A 85 1.91 16.37 9.64
C ILE A 85 0.57 16.23 8.91
N GLY A 86 0.50 15.35 7.92
CA GLY A 86 -0.65 15.16 7.05
C GLY A 86 -0.65 16.12 5.85
N SER A 87 -0.97 15.58 4.67
CA SER A 87 -0.88 16.29 3.37
C SER A 87 -1.93 17.40 3.19
N ARG A 88 -3.07 17.30 3.87
CA ARG A 88 -4.30 18.05 3.60
C ARG A 88 -4.88 17.81 2.22
N LEU A 89 -4.61 16.65 1.65
CA LEU A 89 -5.13 16.18 0.38
C LEU A 89 -6.15 15.05 0.58
N PRO A 90 -6.99 14.74 -0.42
CA PRO A 90 -7.93 13.62 -0.37
C PRO A 90 -7.20 12.28 -0.58
N MET A 91 -6.21 12.03 0.27
CA MET A 91 -5.35 10.85 0.23
C MET A 91 -5.90 9.79 1.17
N VAL A 92 -6.14 8.61 0.63
CA VAL A 92 -6.53 7.44 1.42
C VAL A 92 -5.28 6.63 1.73
N THR A 93 -5.13 6.23 2.98
CA THR A 93 -3.98 5.43 3.44
C THR A 93 -4.41 4.05 3.89
N GLY A 94 -3.50 3.10 3.78
CA GLY A 94 -3.72 1.73 4.27
C GLY A 94 -2.41 0.97 4.40
N ILE A 95 -2.49 -0.31 4.76
CA ILE A 95 -1.33 -1.14 5.03
C ILE A 95 -0.51 -1.36 3.76
N SER A 96 0.78 -1.07 3.84
CA SER A 96 1.69 -1.06 2.71
C SER A 96 2.20 -2.46 2.34
N PHE A 97 2.21 -2.76 1.05
CA PHE A 97 2.86 -3.96 0.51
C PHE A 97 4.39 -3.90 0.51
N THR A 98 4.96 -2.71 0.55
CA THR A 98 6.42 -2.47 0.52
C THR A 98 7.16 -3.23 1.60
N TYR A 99 6.54 -3.43 2.76
CA TYR A 99 7.16 -4.07 3.92
C TYR A 99 6.92 -5.57 4.03
N VAL A 100 6.02 -6.14 3.21
CA VAL A 100 5.55 -7.53 3.38
C VAL A 100 6.69 -8.54 3.28
N ALA A 101 7.53 -8.46 2.26
CA ALA A 101 8.62 -9.41 2.07
C ALA A 101 9.62 -9.38 3.23
N ALA A 102 10.00 -8.18 3.69
CA ALA A 102 10.89 -8.02 4.84
C ALA A 102 10.22 -8.47 6.15
N ALA A 103 8.95 -8.14 6.36
CA ALA A 103 8.21 -8.59 7.55
C ALA A 103 8.10 -10.12 7.60
N VAL A 104 7.82 -10.79 6.47
CA VAL A 104 7.80 -12.26 6.38
C VAL A 104 9.18 -12.84 6.74
N ALA A 105 10.27 -12.28 6.21
CA ALA A 105 11.63 -12.73 6.50
C ALA A 105 11.99 -12.54 7.99
N ILE A 106 11.67 -11.37 8.55
CA ILE A 106 11.90 -11.08 9.98
C ILE A 106 11.06 -12.00 10.87
N CYS A 107 9.80 -12.26 10.52
CA CYS A 107 8.95 -13.19 11.26
C CYS A 107 9.55 -14.59 11.34
N ALA A 108 10.15 -15.08 10.25
CA ALA A 108 10.75 -16.40 10.16
C ALA A 108 12.04 -16.53 11.02
N ASP A 109 12.81 -15.43 11.15
CA ASP A 109 14.11 -15.43 11.87
C ASP A 109 13.97 -14.97 13.33
N LYS A 110 13.24 -13.87 13.60
CA LYS A 110 13.17 -13.19 14.90
C LYS A 110 11.79 -13.18 15.55
N GLY A 111 10.75 -13.56 14.79
CA GLY A 111 9.38 -13.49 15.28
C GLY A 111 8.69 -12.13 15.04
N TYR A 112 7.38 -12.09 15.31
CA TYR A 112 6.56 -10.90 15.02
C TYR A 112 6.86 -9.70 15.91
N GLY A 113 7.35 -9.93 17.15
CA GLY A 113 7.76 -8.85 18.06
C GLY A 113 8.82 -7.93 17.47
N ALA A 114 9.78 -8.51 16.71
CA ALA A 114 10.83 -7.75 16.04
C ALA A 114 10.25 -6.89 14.88
N VAL A 115 9.23 -7.37 14.16
CA VAL A 115 8.51 -6.56 13.18
C VAL A 115 7.86 -5.37 13.85
N VAL A 116 7.11 -5.58 14.93
CA VAL A 116 6.42 -4.51 15.69
C VAL A 116 7.41 -3.44 16.16
N GLY A 117 8.52 -3.87 16.76
CA GLY A 117 9.58 -2.94 17.22
C GLY A 117 10.19 -2.14 16.06
N ALA A 118 10.46 -2.80 14.94
CA ALA A 118 11.02 -2.16 13.75
C ALA A 118 10.00 -1.18 13.09
N VAL A 119 8.70 -1.51 13.09
CA VAL A 119 7.63 -0.63 12.59
C VAL A 119 7.56 0.66 13.42
N MET A 120 7.59 0.54 14.74
CA MET A 120 7.53 1.72 15.64
C MET A 120 8.70 2.67 15.41
N VAL A 121 9.92 2.13 15.37
CA VAL A 121 11.14 2.96 15.19
C VAL A 121 11.21 3.51 13.76
N GLY A 122 10.93 2.67 12.77
CA GLY A 122 10.93 3.07 11.36
C GLY A 122 9.89 4.13 11.03
N GLY A 123 8.70 4.08 11.65
CA GLY A 123 7.68 5.12 11.49
C GLY A 123 8.16 6.49 12.02
N LEU A 124 8.89 6.51 13.14
CA LEU A 124 9.54 7.73 13.62
C LEU A 124 10.61 8.24 12.65
N LEU A 125 11.37 7.33 12.02
CA LEU A 125 12.32 7.70 10.97
C LEU A 125 11.60 8.36 9.79
N GLU A 126 10.50 7.78 9.30
CA GLU A 126 9.71 8.34 8.19
C GLU A 126 9.08 9.69 8.55
N LEU A 127 8.62 9.85 9.80
CA LEU A 127 8.16 11.15 10.31
C LEU A 127 9.25 12.21 10.17
N VAL A 128 10.48 11.89 10.58
CA VAL A 128 11.63 12.80 10.46
C VAL A 128 11.98 13.05 8.99
N LEU A 129 11.95 12.02 8.15
CA LEU A 129 12.14 12.16 6.70
C LEU A 129 11.10 13.10 6.08
N GLY A 130 9.84 13.00 6.49
CA GLY A 130 8.79 13.92 6.06
C GLY A 130 9.07 15.36 6.46
N LEU A 131 9.39 15.60 7.73
CA LEU A 131 9.72 16.95 8.23
C LEU A 131 10.96 17.55 7.56
N THR A 132 11.88 16.71 7.10
CA THR A 132 13.11 17.10 6.40
C THR A 132 13.05 16.96 4.87
N ALA A 133 11.88 16.63 4.31
CA ALA A 133 11.70 16.32 2.89
C ALA A 133 12.21 17.45 1.96
N LYS A 134 12.13 18.71 2.39
CA LYS A 134 12.66 19.87 1.69
C LYS A 134 14.13 19.69 1.26
N TYR A 135 14.94 18.99 2.07
CA TYR A 135 16.39 18.88 1.82
C TYR A 135 16.75 17.71 0.91
N TRP A 136 16.05 16.56 1.00
CA TRP A 136 16.45 15.34 0.31
C TRP A 136 15.61 15.01 -0.94
N ARG A 137 14.35 15.47 -1.04
CA ARG A 137 13.48 15.15 -2.19
C ARG A 137 14.10 15.49 -3.56
N ARG A 138 14.98 16.51 -3.61
CA ARG A 138 15.67 16.92 -4.83
C ARG A 138 16.62 15.85 -5.38
N PHE A 139 17.01 14.88 -4.57
CA PHE A 139 17.92 13.81 -4.95
C PHE A 139 17.19 12.58 -5.49
N VAL A 140 15.86 12.60 -5.47
CA VAL A 140 15.01 11.50 -5.90
C VAL A 140 14.24 11.91 -7.16
N PRO A 141 14.83 11.71 -8.35
CA PRO A 141 14.13 11.98 -9.61
C PRO A 141 13.02 10.94 -9.85
N PRO A 142 12.04 11.25 -10.73
CA PRO A 142 10.90 10.37 -11.00
C PRO A 142 11.28 8.93 -11.38
N ILE A 143 12.41 8.73 -12.08
CA ILE A 143 12.88 7.41 -12.47
C ILE A 143 13.21 6.52 -11.26
N VAL A 144 13.75 7.08 -10.17
CA VAL A 144 14.05 6.31 -8.94
C VAL A 144 12.75 5.85 -8.28
N SER A 145 11.74 6.73 -8.18
CA SER A 145 10.42 6.37 -7.67
C SER A 145 9.76 5.27 -8.51
N ALA A 146 9.87 5.36 -9.83
CA ALA A 146 9.34 4.37 -10.76
C ALA A 146 9.99 2.98 -10.58
N ILE A 147 11.31 2.94 -10.40
CA ILE A 147 12.06 1.70 -10.14
C ILE A 147 11.63 1.09 -8.80
N VAL A 148 11.45 1.91 -7.77
CA VAL A 148 10.97 1.48 -6.45
C VAL A 148 9.60 0.82 -6.58
N VAL A 149 8.61 1.48 -7.17
CA VAL A 149 7.27 0.91 -7.35
C VAL A 149 7.31 -0.39 -8.15
N THR A 150 8.11 -0.43 -9.21
CA THR A 150 8.29 -1.67 -10.01
C THR A 150 8.88 -2.80 -9.16
N SER A 151 9.92 -2.51 -8.37
CA SER A 151 10.57 -3.52 -7.52
C SER A 151 9.66 -4.04 -6.40
N ILE A 152 8.74 -3.21 -5.86
CA ILE A 152 7.72 -3.64 -4.90
C ILE A 152 6.87 -4.76 -5.52
N GLY A 153 6.34 -4.55 -6.72
CA GLY A 153 5.54 -5.56 -7.38
C GLY A 153 6.31 -6.88 -7.63
N PHE A 154 7.55 -6.79 -8.06
CA PHE A 154 8.41 -7.98 -8.26
C PHE A 154 8.75 -8.70 -6.95
N SER A 155 8.95 -7.99 -5.85
CA SER A 155 9.25 -8.59 -4.53
C SER A 155 8.12 -9.49 -4.02
N LEU A 156 6.91 -9.24 -4.47
CA LEU A 156 5.70 -9.91 -4.02
C LEU A 156 5.31 -11.12 -4.87
N LEU A 157 5.99 -11.38 -5.99
CA LEU A 157 5.63 -12.49 -6.88
C LEU A 157 5.68 -13.85 -6.18
N ASN A 158 6.74 -14.13 -5.43
CA ASN A 158 6.87 -15.36 -4.67
C ASN A 158 5.78 -15.49 -3.60
N VAL A 159 5.45 -14.37 -2.93
CA VAL A 159 4.40 -14.32 -1.92
C VAL A 159 3.03 -14.60 -2.54
N GLY A 160 2.74 -14.00 -3.68
CA GLY A 160 1.50 -14.24 -4.44
C GLY A 160 1.36 -15.68 -4.90
N ALA A 161 2.42 -16.25 -5.48
CA ALA A 161 2.45 -17.64 -5.93
C ALA A 161 2.29 -18.63 -4.76
N THR A 162 2.96 -18.37 -3.63
CA THR A 162 2.82 -19.19 -2.42
C THR A 162 1.40 -19.14 -1.88
N SER A 163 0.78 -17.97 -1.80
CA SER A 163 -0.62 -17.82 -1.38
C SER A 163 -1.57 -18.53 -2.35
N PHE A 164 -1.33 -18.43 -3.65
CA PHE A 164 -2.12 -19.13 -4.70
C PHE A 164 -2.07 -20.64 -4.54
N GLY A 165 -0.92 -21.18 -4.13
CA GLY A 165 -0.75 -22.59 -3.80
C GLY A 165 -1.43 -23.06 -2.52
N GLY A 166 -1.96 -22.15 -1.70
CA GLY A 166 -2.61 -22.49 -0.42
C GLY A 166 -1.91 -21.96 0.83
N GLY A 167 -0.80 -21.22 0.67
CA GLY A 167 -0.04 -20.64 1.76
C GLY A 167 1.20 -21.45 2.18
N SER A 168 2.17 -20.75 2.78
CA SER A 168 3.44 -21.34 3.18
C SER A 168 3.24 -22.42 4.25
N GLY A 169 3.77 -23.62 4.00
CA GLY A 169 3.71 -24.75 4.95
C GLY A 169 2.34 -25.40 5.10
N ALA A 170 1.37 -25.09 4.24
CA ALA A 170 0.09 -25.78 4.21
C ALA A 170 0.28 -27.26 3.80
N LYS A 171 -0.39 -28.18 4.49
CA LYS A 171 -0.31 -29.63 4.21
C LYS A 171 -0.80 -29.98 2.81
N ASP A 172 -1.73 -29.21 2.28
CA ASP A 172 -2.34 -29.36 0.96
C ASP A 172 -1.79 -28.34 -0.06
N PHE A 173 -0.58 -27.79 0.19
CA PHE A 173 0.08 -26.85 -0.72
C PHE A 173 0.18 -27.42 -2.13
N GLY A 174 -0.20 -26.61 -3.13
CA GLY A 174 -0.19 -27.02 -4.53
C GLY A 174 -1.27 -28.03 -4.91
N SER A 175 -2.22 -28.36 -4.00
CA SER A 175 -3.33 -29.26 -4.31
C SER A 175 -4.20 -28.69 -5.45
N TRP A 176 -4.84 -29.58 -6.21
CA TRP A 176 -5.73 -29.17 -7.28
C TRP A 176 -6.87 -28.27 -6.79
N GLN A 177 -7.35 -28.49 -5.54
CA GLN A 177 -8.37 -27.65 -4.94
C GLN A 177 -7.89 -26.22 -4.73
N ASN A 178 -6.68 -26.04 -4.17
CA ASN A 178 -6.09 -24.70 -3.95
C ASN A 178 -5.82 -24.01 -5.29
N LEU A 179 -5.23 -24.71 -6.26
CA LEU A 179 -4.99 -24.13 -7.60
C LEU A 179 -6.29 -23.74 -8.30
N THR A 180 -7.36 -24.53 -8.16
CA THR A 180 -8.67 -24.22 -8.73
C THR A 180 -9.29 -23.00 -8.06
N LEU A 181 -9.25 -22.89 -6.73
CA LEU A 181 -9.76 -21.72 -5.99
C LEU A 181 -9.00 -20.46 -6.37
N GLY A 182 -7.67 -20.51 -6.42
CA GLY A 182 -6.84 -19.40 -6.89
C GLY A 182 -7.18 -18.97 -8.30
N LEU A 183 -7.36 -19.94 -9.21
CA LEU A 183 -7.72 -19.68 -10.61
C LEU A 183 -9.11 -19.06 -10.73
N ILE A 184 -10.12 -19.57 -10.01
CA ILE A 184 -11.47 -19.01 -10.01
C ILE A 184 -11.43 -17.54 -9.57
N SER A 185 -10.70 -17.24 -8.47
CA SER A 185 -10.58 -15.87 -7.95
C SER A 185 -9.87 -14.95 -8.96
N LEU A 186 -8.76 -15.41 -9.55
CA LEU A 186 -8.01 -14.66 -10.55
C LEU A 186 -8.85 -14.38 -11.81
N VAL A 187 -9.50 -15.42 -12.35
CA VAL A 187 -10.36 -15.27 -13.54
C VAL A 187 -11.54 -14.36 -13.25
N ALA A 188 -12.14 -14.45 -12.07
CA ALA A 188 -13.19 -13.54 -11.65
C ALA A 188 -12.69 -12.09 -11.57
N CYS A 189 -11.54 -11.83 -10.92
CA CYS A 189 -10.92 -10.50 -10.92
C CYS A 189 -10.74 -9.97 -12.35
N LEU A 190 -10.17 -10.78 -13.24
CA LEU A 190 -9.94 -10.42 -14.63
C LEU A 190 -11.24 -10.15 -15.38
N ALA A 191 -12.24 -11.02 -15.23
CA ALA A 191 -13.55 -10.85 -15.87
C ALA A 191 -14.20 -9.54 -15.43
N PHE A 192 -14.25 -9.24 -14.13
CA PHE A 192 -14.80 -7.97 -13.65
C PHE A 192 -13.98 -6.76 -14.12
N GLN A 193 -12.65 -6.87 -14.19
CA GLN A 193 -11.81 -5.79 -14.71
C GLN A 193 -12.02 -5.51 -16.20
N LEU A 194 -12.31 -6.53 -17.01
CA LEU A 194 -12.51 -6.38 -18.44
C LEU A 194 -13.95 -6.03 -18.80
N LEU A 195 -14.95 -6.63 -18.12
CA LEU A 195 -16.37 -6.53 -18.49
C LEU A 195 -17.05 -5.32 -17.82
N MET A 196 -16.60 -4.91 -16.63
CA MET A 196 -17.21 -3.80 -15.92
C MET A 196 -16.66 -2.44 -16.38
N LYS A 197 -17.47 -1.42 -16.23
CA LYS A 197 -17.15 -0.03 -16.58
C LYS A 197 -17.24 0.87 -15.35
N GLY A 198 -16.60 2.02 -15.42
CA GLY A 198 -16.65 3.02 -14.36
C GLY A 198 -16.06 2.50 -13.04
N THR A 199 -16.67 2.89 -11.93
CA THR A 199 -16.22 2.55 -10.57
C THR A 199 -16.25 1.04 -10.28
N ALA A 200 -17.16 0.28 -10.88
CA ALA A 200 -17.22 -1.16 -10.70
C ALA A 200 -15.94 -1.88 -11.18
N LYS A 201 -15.25 -1.33 -12.19
CA LYS A 201 -13.96 -1.83 -12.65
C LYS A 201 -12.89 -1.76 -11.55
N GLN A 202 -12.88 -0.72 -10.72
CA GLN A 202 -11.93 -0.55 -9.61
C GLN A 202 -12.21 -1.52 -8.45
N LEU A 203 -13.42 -2.07 -8.38
CA LEU A 203 -13.83 -3.07 -7.38
C LEU A 203 -13.61 -4.51 -7.86
N SER A 204 -12.95 -4.73 -9.00
CA SER A 204 -12.75 -6.05 -9.60
C SER A 204 -12.11 -7.06 -8.64
N VAL A 205 -11.14 -6.62 -7.86
CA VAL A 205 -10.45 -7.49 -6.88
C VAL A 205 -11.41 -7.90 -5.75
N LEU A 206 -12.25 -6.97 -5.27
CA LEU A 206 -13.27 -7.29 -4.26
C LEU A 206 -14.30 -8.28 -4.79
N PHE A 207 -14.79 -8.08 -6.02
CA PHE A 207 -15.72 -9.03 -6.64
C PHE A 207 -15.08 -10.38 -6.88
N GLY A 208 -13.81 -10.42 -7.31
CA GLY A 208 -13.06 -11.67 -7.44
C GLY A 208 -12.89 -12.40 -6.13
N LEU A 209 -12.65 -11.67 -5.04
CA LEU A 209 -12.59 -12.24 -3.69
C LEU A 209 -13.93 -12.87 -3.29
N VAL A 210 -15.04 -12.17 -3.51
CA VAL A 210 -16.39 -12.67 -3.19
C VAL A 210 -16.70 -13.93 -4.00
N VAL A 211 -16.43 -13.95 -5.29
CA VAL A 211 -16.64 -15.15 -6.14
C VAL A 211 -15.77 -16.31 -5.67
N GLY A 212 -14.50 -16.07 -5.39
CA GLY A 212 -13.58 -17.08 -4.86
C GLY A 212 -14.01 -17.61 -3.49
N TYR A 213 -14.51 -16.74 -2.62
CA TYR A 213 -15.03 -17.15 -1.31
C TYR A 213 -16.27 -18.02 -1.44
N VAL A 214 -17.22 -17.64 -2.30
CA VAL A 214 -18.42 -18.48 -2.59
C VAL A 214 -17.98 -19.84 -3.15
N ALA A 215 -17.02 -19.89 -4.08
CA ALA A 215 -16.49 -21.15 -4.59
C ALA A 215 -15.84 -21.99 -3.47
N ALA A 216 -15.12 -21.36 -2.55
CA ALA A 216 -14.51 -22.04 -1.41
C ALA A 216 -15.56 -22.62 -0.45
N ILE A 217 -16.66 -21.92 -0.22
CA ILE A 217 -17.81 -22.42 0.55
C ILE A 217 -18.40 -23.66 -0.14
N CYS A 218 -18.65 -23.60 -1.45
CA CYS A 218 -19.18 -24.73 -2.23
C CYS A 218 -18.22 -25.95 -2.22
N MET A 219 -16.93 -25.73 -2.11
CA MET A 219 -15.91 -26.79 -2.02
C MET A 219 -15.66 -27.27 -0.58
N GLY A 220 -16.39 -26.74 0.44
CA GLY A 220 -16.23 -27.12 1.84
C GLY A 220 -14.87 -26.76 2.45
N LYS A 221 -14.18 -25.74 1.91
CA LYS A 221 -12.86 -25.30 2.35
C LYS A 221 -12.90 -24.11 3.33
N VAL A 222 -14.09 -23.68 3.74
CA VAL A 222 -14.30 -22.57 4.68
C VAL A 222 -14.67 -23.11 6.05
N ASP A 223 -13.95 -22.68 7.08
CA ASP A 223 -14.27 -23.00 8.47
C ASP A 223 -15.07 -21.84 9.08
N PHE A 224 -16.30 -22.13 9.50
CA PHE A 224 -17.20 -21.19 10.16
C PHE A 224 -17.17 -21.28 11.69
N SER A 225 -16.31 -22.10 12.28
CA SER A 225 -16.26 -22.31 13.73
C SER A 225 -15.97 -21.03 14.51
N GLY A 226 -15.17 -20.13 13.95
CA GLY A 226 -14.81 -18.84 14.54
C GLY A 226 -16.00 -17.88 14.72
N PHE A 227 -17.10 -18.08 13.97
CA PHE A 227 -18.29 -17.22 14.09
C PHE A 227 -19.17 -17.53 15.29
N GLN A 228 -19.01 -18.70 15.93
CA GLN A 228 -19.94 -19.17 16.95
C GLN A 228 -19.95 -18.36 18.25
N ASN A 229 -18.82 -17.69 18.59
CA ASN A 229 -18.67 -16.96 19.85
C ASN A 229 -18.17 -15.51 19.64
N LEU A 230 -18.50 -14.91 18.49
CA LEU A 230 -18.06 -13.54 18.21
C LEU A 230 -18.83 -12.51 19.05
N ALA A 231 -18.09 -11.62 19.68
CA ALA A 231 -18.68 -10.41 20.22
C ALA A 231 -19.24 -9.54 19.08
N ILE A 232 -20.33 -8.83 19.31
CA ILE A 232 -20.90 -7.90 18.32
C ILE A 232 -19.94 -6.72 18.08
N VAL A 233 -19.29 -6.26 19.15
CA VAL A 233 -18.33 -5.14 19.15
C VAL A 233 -17.12 -5.51 19.98
N SER A 234 -15.92 -5.21 19.49
CA SER A 234 -14.69 -5.29 20.27
C SER A 234 -13.82 -4.07 20.01
N VAL A 235 -13.04 -3.67 21.00
CA VAL A 235 -12.11 -2.54 20.87
C VAL A 235 -10.78 -3.08 20.37
N PRO A 236 -10.16 -2.48 19.31
CA PRO A 236 -8.83 -2.83 18.88
C PRO A 236 -7.83 -2.74 20.04
N GLN A 237 -7.03 -3.78 20.22
CA GLN A 237 -6.14 -3.91 21.38
C GLN A 237 -4.91 -3.02 21.21
N PHE A 238 -4.55 -2.31 22.29
CA PHE A 238 -3.32 -1.55 22.38
C PHE A 238 -2.18 -2.48 22.85
N MET A 239 -1.03 -2.45 22.13
CA MET A 239 0.15 -3.28 22.38
C MET A 239 -0.15 -4.79 22.55
N PRO A 240 -0.88 -5.41 21.59
CA PRO A 240 -1.24 -6.83 21.69
C PRO A 240 -0.01 -7.75 21.58
N PHE A 241 1.07 -7.27 20.98
CA PHE A 241 2.34 -7.96 20.85
C PHE A 241 3.44 -7.18 21.55
N LYS A 242 4.31 -7.88 22.28
CA LYS A 242 5.46 -7.27 22.92
C LYS A 242 6.45 -6.83 21.83
N PRO A 243 6.79 -5.54 21.71
CA PRO A 243 7.79 -5.10 20.75
C PRO A 243 9.18 -5.58 21.16
N GLU A 244 9.94 -6.07 20.18
CA GLU A 244 11.35 -6.44 20.33
C GLU A 244 12.20 -5.55 19.41
N PHE A 245 13.23 -4.94 19.98
CA PHE A 245 14.05 -3.97 19.26
C PHE A 245 15.37 -4.64 18.79
N ASP A 246 15.27 -5.35 17.65
CA ASP A 246 16.41 -5.94 16.95
C ASP A 246 16.96 -4.95 15.92
N TRP A 247 18.25 -4.63 16.02
CA TRP A 247 18.89 -3.63 15.15
C TRP A 247 18.84 -4.01 13.66
N GLY A 248 19.00 -5.29 13.33
CA GLY A 248 18.93 -5.73 11.93
C GLY A 248 17.55 -5.53 11.35
N SER A 249 16.51 -5.89 12.11
CA SER A 249 15.11 -5.68 11.73
C SER A 249 14.77 -4.19 11.61
N ILE A 250 15.23 -3.35 12.55
CA ILE A 250 15.04 -1.91 12.54
C ILE A 250 15.69 -1.27 11.31
N ILE A 251 16.92 -1.65 10.97
CA ILE A 251 17.62 -1.10 9.80
C ILE A 251 16.96 -1.58 8.51
N SER A 252 16.58 -2.87 8.41
CA SER A 252 15.92 -3.43 7.25
C SER A 252 14.57 -2.74 6.96
N ILE A 253 13.71 -2.63 7.96
CA ILE A 253 12.43 -1.92 7.86
C ILE A 253 12.65 -0.41 7.71
N GLY A 254 13.62 0.17 8.40
CA GLY A 254 13.99 1.59 8.29
C GLY A 254 14.40 1.99 6.88
N LEU A 255 15.16 1.16 6.17
CA LEU A 255 15.49 1.39 4.78
C LEU A 255 14.25 1.37 3.88
N LEU A 256 13.29 0.49 4.16
CA LEU A 256 12.02 0.47 3.44
C LEU A 256 11.16 1.72 3.73
N TYR A 257 11.29 2.34 4.90
CA TYR A 257 10.65 3.64 5.16
C TYR A 257 11.25 4.77 4.34
N VAL A 258 12.55 4.73 4.04
CA VAL A 258 13.16 5.65 3.06
C VAL A 258 12.54 5.42 1.68
N VAL A 259 12.38 4.17 1.29
CA VAL A 259 11.75 3.77 0.02
C VAL A 259 10.28 4.18 -0.03
N SER A 260 9.51 3.94 1.03
CA SER A 260 8.10 4.36 1.17
C SER A 260 7.96 5.88 1.06
N SER A 261 8.86 6.65 1.68
CA SER A 261 8.87 8.11 1.52
C SER A 261 9.01 8.55 0.06
N VAL A 262 9.74 7.79 -0.75
CA VAL A 262 9.88 8.02 -2.20
C VAL A 262 8.61 7.64 -2.97
N GLU A 263 7.94 6.56 -2.58
CA GLU A 263 6.63 6.16 -3.10
C GLU A 263 5.59 7.25 -2.85
N VAL A 264 5.50 7.76 -1.62
CA VAL A 264 4.58 8.83 -1.22
C VAL A 264 4.81 10.14 -1.99
N LEU A 265 6.06 10.46 -2.37
CA LEU A 265 6.35 11.58 -3.27
C LEU A 265 5.63 11.40 -4.62
N GLY A 266 5.73 10.21 -5.22
CA GLY A 266 5.08 9.86 -6.48
C GLY A 266 3.57 9.94 -6.38
N ASP A 267 2.99 9.33 -5.36
CA ASP A 267 1.55 9.29 -5.11
C ASP A 267 0.96 10.68 -4.87
N THR A 268 1.64 11.52 -4.10
CA THR A 268 1.22 12.90 -3.86
C THR A 268 1.19 13.70 -5.15
N ALA A 269 2.22 13.53 -6.01
CA ALA A 269 2.28 14.18 -7.32
C ALA A 269 1.16 13.66 -8.25
N ALA A 270 0.94 12.36 -8.30
CA ALA A 270 -0.10 11.74 -9.10
C ALA A 270 -1.50 12.21 -8.65
N LEU A 271 -1.78 12.18 -7.34
CA LEU A 271 -3.07 12.61 -6.79
C LEU A 271 -3.39 14.07 -7.11
N THR A 272 -2.43 14.97 -6.93
CA THR A 272 -2.63 16.41 -7.20
C THR A 272 -2.78 16.69 -8.70
N LYS A 273 -2.04 15.96 -9.55
CA LYS A 273 -2.17 16.05 -11.01
C LYS A 273 -3.54 15.60 -11.49
N VAL A 274 -3.99 14.41 -11.07
CA VAL A 274 -5.26 13.83 -11.57
C VAL A 274 -6.49 14.41 -10.89
N GLY A 275 -6.41 14.78 -9.61
CA GLY A 275 -7.54 15.27 -8.83
C GLY A 275 -7.69 16.79 -8.86
N LEU A 276 -6.58 17.53 -8.86
CA LEU A 276 -6.56 18.99 -8.67
C LEU A 276 -5.95 19.75 -9.86
N ASN A 277 -5.46 19.04 -10.87
CA ASN A 277 -4.80 19.60 -12.07
C ASN A 277 -3.66 20.58 -11.74
N ARG A 278 -2.86 20.26 -10.73
CA ARG A 278 -1.69 21.06 -10.32
C ARG A 278 -0.58 20.18 -9.74
N THR A 279 0.58 20.75 -9.54
CA THR A 279 1.68 20.12 -8.79
C THR A 279 1.44 20.24 -7.27
N PRO A 280 1.96 19.31 -6.46
CA PRO A 280 1.86 19.41 -5.01
C PRO A 280 2.78 20.52 -4.47
N THR A 281 2.35 21.16 -3.40
CA THR A 281 3.20 22.09 -2.66
C THR A 281 4.21 21.33 -1.81
N GLU A 282 5.31 21.99 -1.43
CA GLU A 282 6.29 21.41 -0.50
C GLU A 282 5.68 20.94 0.80
N ARG A 283 4.75 21.72 1.34
CA ARG A 283 4.04 21.40 2.59
C ARG A 283 3.16 20.15 2.42
N GLU A 284 2.47 20.00 1.30
CA GLU A 284 1.62 18.82 1.04
C GLU A 284 2.46 17.55 0.96
N THR A 285 3.57 17.60 0.24
CA THR A 285 4.48 16.47 0.11
C THR A 285 5.16 16.10 1.43
N ALA A 286 5.73 17.09 2.13
CA ALA A 286 6.37 16.88 3.43
C ALA A 286 5.35 16.35 4.46
N GLY A 287 4.14 16.92 4.45
CA GLY A 287 3.06 16.50 5.34
C GLY A 287 2.53 15.10 5.03
N ALA A 288 2.51 14.68 3.75
CA ALA A 288 2.13 13.33 3.37
C ALA A 288 3.07 12.29 3.99
N ILE A 289 4.38 12.46 3.79
CA ILE A 289 5.41 11.55 4.32
C ILE A 289 5.39 11.55 5.85
N ALA A 290 5.36 12.74 6.47
CA ALA A 290 5.31 12.85 7.93
C ALA A 290 4.03 12.23 8.52
N GLY A 291 2.90 12.33 7.80
CA GLY A 291 1.63 11.71 8.18
C GLY A 291 1.71 10.18 8.15
N ASP A 292 2.27 9.62 7.10
CA ASP A 292 2.44 8.16 6.96
C ASP A 292 3.41 7.62 8.02
N GLY A 293 4.49 8.33 8.31
CA GLY A 293 5.43 7.97 9.39
C GLY A 293 4.78 7.99 10.78
N LEU A 294 4.02 9.05 11.12
CA LEU A 294 3.34 9.11 12.40
C LEU A 294 2.30 7.99 12.56
N ILE A 295 1.44 7.81 11.56
CA ILE A 295 0.40 6.78 11.64
C ILE A 295 1.00 5.35 11.60
N SER A 296 2.13 5.14 10.93
CA SER A 296 2.86 3.87 10.97
C SER A 296 3.43 3.59 12.35
N THR A 297 3.93 4.61 13.06
CA THR A 297 4.34 4.46 14.48
C THR A 297 3.14 4.05 15.33
N VAL A 298 1.99 4.71 15.15
CA VAL A 298 0.74 4.34 15.84
C VAL A 298 0.31 2.92 15.45
N SER A 299 0.46 2.53 14.19
CA SER A 299 0.18 1.17 13.73
C SER A 299 1.00 0.13 14.49
N GLY A 300 2.29 0.38 14.69
CA GLY A 300 3.15 -0.48 15.52
C GLY A 300 2.67 -0.58 16.97
N LEU A 301 2.14 0.50 17.56
CA LEU A 301 1.55 0.48 18.91
C LEU A 301 0.28 -0.39 18.96
N PHE A 302 -0.46 -0.52 17.86
CA PHE A 302 -1.57 -1.47 17.74
C PHE A 302 -1.13 -2.84 17.20
N GLY A 303 0.18 -3.07 17.11
CA GLY A 303 0.76 -4.34 16.66
C GLY A 303 0.50 -4.66 15.18
N CYS A 304 0.32 -3.64 14.34
CA CYS A 304 0.07 -3.82 12.92
C CYS A 304 1.27 -3.35 12.06
N LEU A 305 1.18 -3.56 10.75
CA LEU A 305 2.19 -3.23 9.75
C LEU A 305 2.19 -1.74 9.41
N PRO A 306 3.25 -1.22 8.73
CA PRO A 306 3.31 0.15 8.27
C PRO A 306 2.22 0.51 7.26
N LEU A 307 1.87 1.80 7.22
CA LEU A 307 0.93 2.37 6.25
C LEU A 307 1.65 3.17 5.17
N THR A 308 0.96 3.33 4.05
CA THR A 308 1.32 4.27 2.96
C THR A 308 0.06 4.77 2.26
N SER A 309 0.22 5.76 1.39
CA SER A 309 -0.84 6.18 0.46
C SER A 309 -1.23 5.06 -0.51
N PHE A 310 -2.51 5.02 -0.91
CA PHE A 310 -3.04 3.98 -1.79
C PHE A 310 -3.20 4.45 -3.23
N ALA A 311 -2.36 3.97 -4.14
CA ALA A 311 -2.40 4.28 -5.57
C ALA A 311 -3.74 3.88 -6.22
N GLN A 312 -4.41 2.81 -5.76
CA GLN A 312 -5.73 2.40 -6.23
C GLN A 312 -6.78 3.50 -6.02
N ASN A 313 -6.72 4.19 -4.90
CA ASN A 313 -7.62 5.31 -4.60
C ASN A 313 -7.30 6.54 -5.45
N ILE A 314 -6.04 6.75 -5.83
CA ILE A 314 -5.64 7.78 -6.80
C ILE A 314 -6.28 7.46 -8.16
N GLY A 315 -6.26 6.20 -8.60
CA GLY A 315 -6.96 5.73 -9.79
C GLY A 315 -8.47 5.98 -9.75
N LEU A 316 -9.10 5.78 -8.59
CA LEU A 316 -10.51 6.10 -8.39
C LEU A 316 -10.77 7.61 -8.49
N VAL A 317 -9.93 8.46 -7.90
CA VAL A 317 -9.99 9.92 -8.05
C VAL A 317 -9.81 10.34 -9.50
N ALA A 318 -8.89 9.72 -10.25
CA ALA A 318 -8.68 10.00 -11.66
C ALA A 318 -9.95 9.81 -12.50
N MET A 319 -10.73 8.76 -12.18
CA MET A 319 -11.96 8.41 -12.88
C MET A 319 -13.18 9.23 -12.42
N THR A 320 -13.35 9.39 -11.12
CA THR A 320 -14.54 9.99 -10.52
C THR A 320 -14.44 11.49 -10.34
N LYS A 321 -13.22 12.01 -10.29
CA LYS A 321 -12.89 13.40 -9.92
C LYS A 321 -13.40 13.80 -8.53
N VAL A 322 -13.70 12.83 -7.68
CA VAL A 322 -14.14 13.08 -6.31
C VAL A 322 -12.93 13.38 -5.43
N VAL A 323 -12.75 14.64 -5.06
CA VAL A 323 -11.64 15.11 -4.23
C VAL A 323 -12.12 15.80 -2.94
N ASN A 324 -13.41 15.87 -2.71
CA ASN A 324 -13.96 16.56 -1.55
C ASN A 324 -13.57 15.86 -0.24
N ARG A 325 -12.95 16.63 0.66
CA ARG A 325 -12.45 16.11 1.94
C ARG A 325 -13.52 15.47 2.82
N LYS A 326 -14.74 16.04 2.86
CA LYS A 326 -15.84 15.48 3.67
C LYS A 326 -16.33 14.14 3.14
N VAL A 327 -16.23 13.95 1.81
CA VAL A 327 -16.57 12.69 1.17
C VAL A 327 -15.55 11.61 1.55
N ILE A 328 -14.26 11.91 1.39
CA ILE A 328 -13.20 10.94 1.75
C ILE A 328 -13.17 10.69 3.26
N LEU A 329 -13.44 11.70 4.08
CA LEU A 329 -13.60 11.56 5.53
C LEU A 329 -14.64 10.50 5.89
N SER A 330 -15.79 10.47 5.17
CA SER A 330 -16.81 9.44 5.44
C SER A 330 -16.25 8.04 5.24
N GLY A 331 -15.38 7.83 4.25
CA GLY A 331 -14.66 6.57 4.05
C GLY A 331 -13.71 6.24 5.21
N GLY A 332 -12.88 7.20 5.64
CA GLY A 332 -12.01 7.02 6.81
C GLY A 332 -12.79 6.65 8.08
N LEU A 333 -13.92 7.32 8.33
CA LEU A 333 -14.79 7.00 9.47
C LEU A 333 -15.43 5.62 9.35
N ILE A 334 -15.81 5.18 8.14
CA ILE A 334 -16.32 3.82 7.91
C ILE A 334 -15.25 2.79 8.28
N LEU A 335 -13.98 2.99 7.92
CA LEU A 335 -12.88 2.09 8.29
C LEU A 335 -12.68 2.05 9.82
N VAL A 336 -12.71 3.21 10.49
CA VAL A 336 -12.64 3.27 11.96
C VAL A 336 -13.80 2.50 12.58
N LEU A 337 -15.03 2.70 12.13
CA LEU A 337 -16.18 1.98 12.65
C LEU A 337 -16.10 0.46 12.37
N ALA A 338 -15.63 0.08 11.19
CA ALA A 338 -15.42 -1.30 10.80
C ALA A 338 -14.40 -2.03 11.70
N SER A 339 -13.41 -1.30 12.25
CA SER A 339 -12.41 -1.87 13.16
C SER A 339 -13.00 -2.39 14.48
N PHE A 340 -14.17 -1.89 14.88
CA PHE A 340 -14.87 -2.35 16.09
C PHE A 340 -15.76 -3.57 15.84
N VAL A 341 -15.87 -4.06 14.60
CA VAL A 341 -16.73 -5.19 14.21
C VAL A 341 -15.89 -6.45 13.99
N PRO A 342 -15.77 -7.36 14.98
CA PRO A 342 -14.94 -8.56 14.87
C PRO A 342 -15.37 -9.50 13.73
N ALA A 343 -16.65 -9.49 13.36
CA ALA A 343 -17.17 -10.31 12.26
C ALA A 343 -16.44 -10.02 10.92
N ILE A 344 -15.98 -8.79 10.70
CA ILE A 344 -15.20 -8.45 9.50
C ILE A 344 -13.86 -9.18 9.52
N ALA A 345 -13.16 -9.18 10.65
CA ALA A 345 -11.90 -9.89 10.79
C ALA A 345 -12.10 -11.41 10.63
N GLU A 346 -13.20 -11.96 11.16
CA GLU A 346 -13.47 -13.38 11.05
C GLU A 346 -13.84 -13.83 9.64
N VAL A 347 -14.55 -13.02 8.86
CA VAL A 347 -14.77 -13.28 7.42
C VAL A 347 -13.42 -13.45 6.71
N PHE A 348 -12.44 -12.61 7.03
CA PHE A 348 -11.11 -12.73 6.44
C PHE A 348 -10.33 -13.93 6.98
N ASN A 349 -10.41 -14.25 8.27
CA ASN A 349 -9.76 -15.43 8.84
C ASN A 349 -10.28 -16.75 8.24
N SER A 350 -11.56 -16.79 7.86
CA SER A 350 -12.18 -17.94 7.22
C SER A 350 -11.85 -18.09 5.72
N LEU A 351 -11.21 -17.07 5.10
CA LEU A 351 -10.82 -17.11 3.69
C LEU A 351 -9.65 -18.08 3.45
N PRO A 352 -9.77 -19.05 2.54
CA PRO A 352 -8.63 -19.85 2.12
C PRO A 352 -7.53 -18.98 1.49
N GLN A 353 -6.27 -19.25 1.82
CA GLN A 353 -5.11 -18.54 1.27
C GLN A 353 -5.09 -18.52 -0.25
N ALA A 354 -5.54 -19.59 -0.91
CA ALA A 354 -5.60 -19.70 -2.35
C ALA A 354 -6.53 -18.67 -3.00
N VAL A 355 -7.67 -18.36 -2.36
CA VAL A 355 -8.60 -17.32 -2.83
C VAL A 355 -7.92 -15.95 -2.80
N LEU A 356 -7.25 -15.63 -1.69
CA LEU A 356 -6.46 -14.40 -1.57
C LEU A 356 -5.31 -14.38 -2.58
N GLY A 357 -4.65 -15.53 -2.81
CA GLY A 357 -3.57 -15.68 -3.77
C GLY A 357 -4.00 -15.30 -5.19
N GLY A 358 -5.17 -15.75 -5.64
CA GLY A 358 -5.73 -15.35 -6.93
C GLY A 358 -5.94 -13.84 -7.05
N CYS A 359 -6.47 -13.21 -6.01
CA CYS A 359 -6.67 -11.76 -5.94
C CYS A 359 -5.34 -10.99 -5.90
N THR A 360 -4.39 -11.45 -5.09
CA THR A 360 -3.10 -10.76 -4.89
C THR A 360 -2.19 -10.82 -6.12
N ILE A 361 -2.19 -11.92 -6.88
CA ILE A 361 -1.49 -11.99 -8.18
C ILE A 361 -1.94 -10.85 -9.10
N MET A 362 -3.26 -10.62 -9.20
CA MET A 362 -3.79 -9.52 -10.00
C MET A 362 -3.33 -8.16 -9.48
N MET A 363 -3.32 -7.98 -8.15
CA MET A 363 -2.88 -6.72 -7.52
C MET A 363 -1.38 -6.47 -7.74
N PHE A 364 -0.54 -7.49 -7.59
CA PHE A 364 0.91 -7.35 -7.79
C PHE A 364 1.26 -7.06 -9.25
N GLY A 365 0.54 -7.69 -10.19
CA GLY A 365 0.62 -7.35 -11.61
C GLY A 365 0.28 -5.88 -11.88
N ASN A 366 -0.74 -5.35 -11.24
CA ASN A 366 -1.11 -3.93 -11.37
C ASN A 366 -0.04 -2.99 -10.77
N ILE A 367 0.62 -3.37 -9.66
CA ILE A 367 1.73 -2.59 -9.08
C ILE A 367 2.91 -2.54 -10.05
N ILE A 368 3.31 -3.69 -10.62
CA ILE A 368 4.39 -3.75 -11.63
C ILE A 368 4.05 -2.85 -12.82
N LEU A 369 2.81 -2.94 -13.32
CA LEU A 369 2.37 -2.14 -14.46
C LEU A 369 2.34 -0.64 -14.15
N SER A 370 1.94 -0.26 -12.95
CA SER A 370 2.02 1.15 -12.48
C SER A 370 3.47 1.65 -12.48
N GLY A 371 4.41 0.82 -12.01
CA GLY A 371 5.83 1.14 -12.07
C GLY A 371 6.32 1.34 -13.51
N PHE A 372 5.92 0.47 -14.44
CA PHE A 372 6.27 0.63 -15.86
C PHE A 372 5.67 1.91 -16.47
N GLN A 373 4.45 2.27 -16.12
CA GLN A 373 3.84 3.53 -16.54
C GLN A 373 4.64 4.74 -16.02
N MET A 374 5.06 4.72 -14.76
CA MET A 374 5.91 5.76 -14.18
C MET A 374 7.28 5.84 -14.87
N ILE A 375 7.89 4.70 -15.27
CA ILE A 375 9.14 4.67 -16.06
C ILE A 375 8.89 5.35 -17.43
N ALA A 376 7.78 5.04 -18.08
CA ALA A 376 7.42 5.68 -19.36
C ALA A 376 7.19 7.20 -19.20
N GLU A 377 6.54 7.63 -18.13
CA GLU A 377 6.36 9.07 -17.82
C GLU A 377 7.67 9.79 -17.49
N ALA A 378 8.63 9.11 -16.86
CA ALA A 378 9.97 9.65 -16.61
C ALA A 378 10.80 9.82 -17.91
N GLY A 379 10.36 9.19 -18.99
CA GLY A 379 10.97 9.27 -20.33
C GLY A 379 12.02 8.18 -20.58
N PHE A 380 11.96 7.58 -21.77
CA PHE A 380 12.88 6.55 -22.25
C PHE A 380 14.19 7.15 -22.80
N THR A 381 14.86 7.97 -22.00
CA THR A 381 16.23 8.39 -22.33
C THR A 381 17.19 7.22 -22.13
N GLN A 382 18.31 7.18 -22.88
CA GLN A 382 19.32 6.13 -22.73
C GLN A 382 19.80 6.01 -21.27
N ARG A 383 19.91 7.16 -20.56
CA ARG A 383 20.26 7.21 -19.15
C ARG A 383 19.21 6.52 -18.27
N ASN A 384 17.94 6.89 -18.40
CA ASN A 384 16.85 6.33 -17.60
C ASN A 384 16.67 4.81 -17.86
N ILE A 385 16.80 4.39 -19.13
CA ILE A 385 16.77 2.97 -19.50
C ILE A 385 17.89 2.21 -18.78
N THR A 386 19.12 2.73 -18.79
CA THR A 386 20.27 2.10 -18.13
C THR A 386 20.07 2.03 -16.62
N ILE A 387 19.59 3.12 -15.98
CA ILE A 387 19.30 3.13 -14.53
C ILE A 387 18.23 2.07 -14.21
N ALA A 388 17.11 2.06 -14.94
CA ALA A 388 16.03 1.12 -14.69
C ALA A 388 16.46 -0.35 -14.91
N ALA A 389 17.11 -0.63 -16.04
CA ALA A 389 17.57 -1.98 -16.38
C ALA A 389 18.52 -2.54 -15.31
N LEU A 390 19.58 -1.82 -14.99
CA LEU A 390 20.58 -2.31 -14.02
C LEU A 390 20.00 -2.40 -12.60
N SER A 391 19.22 -1.41 -12.17
CA SER A 391 18.64 -1.42 -10.82
C SER A 391 17.67 -2.57 -10.60
N LEU A 392 16.79 -2.83 -11.57
CA LEU A 392 15.84 -3.94 -11.49
C LEU A 392 16.54 -5.29 -11.62
N THR A 393 17.48 -5.43 -12.57
CA THR A 393 18.21 -6.69 -12.77
C THR A 393 19.05 -7.06 -11.56
N ILE A 394 19.80 -6.12 -11.00
CA ILE A 394 20.64 -6.36 -9.81
C ILE A 394 19.73 -6.60 -8.59
N GLY A 395 18.71 -5.76 -8.37
CA GLY A 395 17.83 -5.88 -7.22
C GLY A 395 17.07 -7.20 -7.20
N ILE A 396 16.42 -7.55 -8.30
CA ILE A 396 15.65 -8.79 -8.40
C ILE A 396 16.58 -10.00 -8.50
N GLY A 397 17.61 -9.94 -9.36
CA GLY A 397 18.49 -11.08 -9.63
C GLY A 397 19.28 -11.50 -8.39
N PHE A 398 19.88 -10.57 -7.66
CA PHE A 398 20.71 -10.90 -6.49
C PHE A 398 19.88 -11.44 -5.33
N THR A 399 18.65 -10.99 -5.17
CA THR A 399 17.76 -11.51 -4.12
C THR A 399 17.15 -12.87 -4.45
N GLN A 400 17.12 -13.27 -5.75
CA GLN A 400 16.78 -14.64 -6.14
C GLN A 400 17.92 -15.65 -5.83
N VAL A 401 19.16 -15.18 -5.76
CA VAL A 401 20.35 -15.95 -5.45
C VAL A 401 20.99 -15.35 -4.19
N SER A 402 20.29 -15.45 -3.06
CA SER A 402 20.70 -14.84 -1.78
C SER A 402 22.10 -15.25 -1.32
N ASP A 403 22.57 -16.42 -1.76
CA ASP A 403 23.91 -16.96 -1.45
C ASP A 403 25.06 -16.05 -1.93
N ILE A 404 24.81 -15.14 -2.86
CA ILE A 404 25.80 -14.14 -3.32
C ILE A 404 26.26 -13.23 -2.16
N PHE A 405 25.44 -13.11 -1.12
CA PHE A 405 25.72 -12.27 0.05
C PHE A 405 26.39 -13.03 1.22
N THR A 406 26.64 -14.33 1.12
CA THR A 406 27.16 -15.17 2.23
C THR A 406 28.52 -14.73 2.76
N GLN A 407 29.34 -14.08 1.94
CA GLN A 407 30.66 -13.56 2.37
C GLN A 407 30.59 -12.17 3.01
N PHE A 408 29.42 -11.52 3.04
CA PHE A 408 29.23 -10.21 3.65
C PHE A 408 28.89 -10.34 5.15
N PRO A 409 29.10 -9.29 5.95
CA PRO A 409 28.71 -9.29 7.36
C PRO A 409 27.22 -9.63 7.54
N ALA A 410 26.90 -10.31 8.65
CA ALA A 410 25.52 -10.79 8.91
C ALA A 410 24.46 -9.68 8.82
N LEU A 411 24.77 -8.47 9.29
CA LEU A 411 23.88 -7.31 9.18
C LEU A 411 23.58 -6.95 7.70
N PHE A 412 24.59 -7.01 6.84
CA PHE A 412 24.43 -6.73 5.41
C PHE A 412 23.55 -7.80 4.75
N GLN A 413 23.78 -9.07 5.08
CA GLN A 413 22.95 -10.17 4.59
C GLN A 413 21.48 -9.99 5.00
N GLN A 414 21.22 -9.67 6.26
CA GLN A 414 19.86 -9.45 6.77
C GLN A 414 19.13 -8.29 6.08
N ILE A 415 19.84 -7.24 5.68
CA ILE A 415 19.25 -6.07 5.01
C ILE A 415 19.01 -6.33 3.53
N PHE A 416 19.96 -6.95 2.82
CA PHE A 416 19.96 -6.99 1.35
C PHE A 416 19.62 -8.36 0.74
N ALA A 417 19.90 -9.47 1.41
CA ALA A 417 19.76 -10.80 0.79
C ALA A 417 18.29 -11.17 0.46
N SER A 418 17.32 -10.65 1.20
CA SER A 418 15.89 -10.92 0.98
C SER A 418 15.08 -9.69 0.54
N ASN A 419 15.74 -8.55 0.30
CA ASN A 419 15.06 -7.27 0.10
C ASN A 419 15.43 -6.65 -1.26
N CYS A 420 14.78 -7.13 -2.33
CA CYS A 420 15.04 -6.62 -3.67
C CYS A 420 14.71 -5.13 -3.84
N ILE A 421 13.77 -4.60 -3.07
CA ILE A 421 13.37 -3.19 -3.11
C ILE A 421 14.53 -2.33 -2.63
N ALA A 422 15.14 -2.71 -1.49
CA ALA A 422 16.29 -2.00 -0.94
C ALA A 422 17.48 -2.02 -1.89
N VAL A 423 17.78 -3.17 -2.49
CA VAL A 423 18.88 -3.32 -3.47
C VAL A 423 18.61 -2.47 -4.70
N SER A 424 17.41 -2.59 -5.30
CA SER A 424 17.02 -1.79 -6.49
C SER A 424 17.10 -0.30 -6.20
N PHE A 425 16.62 0.16 -5.04
CA PHE A 425 16.67 1.55 -4.64
C PHE A 425 18.10 2.08 -4.52
N VAL A 426 18.96 1.37 -3.78
CA VAL A 426 20.37 1.78 -3.60
C VAL A 426 21.09 1.86 -4.94
N VAL A 427 20.92 0.84 -5.81
CA VAL A 427 21.52 0.84 -7.15
C VAL A 427 20.99 2.00 -7.99
N ALA A 428 19.66 2.26 -7.95
CA ALA A 428 19.06 3.36 -8.70
C ALA A 428 19.61 4.73 -8.26
N VAL A 429 19.74 4.95 -6.95
CA VAL A 429 20.31 6.21 -6.42
C VAL A 429 21.77 6.36 -6.81
N ILE A 430 22.59 5.31 -6.68
CA ILE A 430 24.01 5.34 -7.08
C ILE A 430 24.14 5.62 -8.58
N LEU A 431 23.43 4.90 -9.43
CA LEU A 431 23.49 5.10 -10.88
C LEU A 431 22.99 6.50 -11.26
N ASN A 432 21.93 6.99 -10.60
CA ASN A 432 21.45 8.33 -10.83
C ASN A 432 22.49 9.41 -10.43
N ALA A 433 23.30 9.15 -9.41
CA ALA A 433 24.36 10.06 -8.99
C ALA A 433 25.59 10.03 -9.92
N VAL A 434 25.90 8.85 -10.49
CA VAL A 434 27.15 8.64 -11.27
C VAL A 434 26.95 8.89 -12.75
N LEU A 435 25.81 8.51 -13.35
CA LEU A 435 25.59 8.63 -14.79
C LEU A 435 25.37 10.09 -15.20
N PRO A 436 26.08 10.60 -16.22
CA PRO A 436 25.92 11.96 -16.71
C PRO A 436 24.58 12.19 -17.40
N GLY A 437 24.09 13.43 -17.45
CA GLY A 437 22.88 13.82 -18.17
C GLY A 437 21.89 14.66 -17.35
N GLU A 438 20.76 15.05 -17.94
CA GLU A 438 19.71 15.81 -17.25
C GLU A 438 19.18 15.01 -16.04
N GLY A 439 19.13 15.66 -14.88
CA GLY A 439 18.79 15.02 -13.60
C GLY A 439 19.99 14.45 -12.84
N HIS A 440 21.21 14.67 -13.32
CA HIS A 440 22.43 14.38 -12.56
C HIS A 440 22.46 15.20 -11.27
N PHE A 441 22.86 14.57 -10.17
CA PHE A 441 22.95 15.20 -8.84
C PHE A 441 23.72 16.52 -8.79
N LEU A 442 24.71 16.68 -9.68
CA LEU A 442 25.55 17.87 -9.80
C LEU A 442 25.07 18.85 -10.87
N SER A 443 24.02 18.56 -11.64
CA SER A 443 23.46 19.52 -12.58
C SER A 443 22.63 20.55 -11.80
N ALA A 444 22.96 21.83 -11.98
CA ALA A 444 22.15 22.92 -11.42
C ALA A 444 20.68 22.81 -11.89
N PRO A 445 19.69 23.14 -11.05
CA PRO A 445 18.30 23.17 -11.50
C PRO A 445 18.20 24.13 -12.69
N LYS A 446 17.64 23.66 -13.83
CA LYS A 446 17.21 24.59 -14.88
C LYS A 446 16.18 25.52 -14.23
N GLU A 447 16.47 26.81 -14.20
CA GLU A 447 15.47 27.81 -13.85
C GLU A 447 14.24 27.58 -14.73
N ALA A 448 13.07 27.49 -14.10
CA ALA A 448 11.83 27.45 -14.87
C ALA A 448 11.81 28.69 -15.76
N PRO A 449 11.44 28.55 -17.06
CA PRO A 449 11.30 29.72 -17.91
C PRO A 449 10.36 30.71 -17.21
N ALA A 450 10.81 31.94 -17.06
CA ALA A 450 9.99 33.02 -16.53
C ALA A 450 8.70 33.03 -17.33
N ALA A 451 7.57 32.88 -16.66
CA ALA A 451 6.27 33.09 -17.28
C ALA A 451 6.29 34.53 -17.81
N ASP A 452 6.31 34.66 -19.12
CA ASP A 452 6.18 35.96 -19.78
C ASP A 452 4.90 36.61 -19.24
N ALA A 453 5.09 37.74 -18.59
CA ALA A 453 4.04 38.62 -18.16
C ALA A 453 3.40 39.23 -19.43
N GLU A 454 2.20 38.80 -19.80
CA GLU A 454 1.21 39.58 -20.53
C GLU A 454 -0.16 39.41 -19.87
#